data_274780b59be16503df381216a91bfbc7
#
_entry.id   274780b59be16503df381216a91bfbc7
#
_cell.length_a   1.000
_cell.length_b   1.000
_cell.length_c   1.000
_cell.angle_alpha   90.00
_cell.angle_beta   90.00
_cell.angle_gamma   90.00
#
_symmetry.space_group_name_H-M   'P 1'
#
loop_
_entity.id
_entity.type
_entity.pdbx_description
1 polymer ?
#
loop_
_entity_poly.entity_id
_entity_poly.type
_entity_poly.pdbx_seq_one_letter_code
_entity_poly.pdbx_strand_id
1 'polypeptide(L)'
;MNKQKFMELLEHPENLPERAYTTLPSDPTEVIIVVNGETGYYRYQKYPTEELAKETCDHWNEMFEVSEEAREALTILSMKNN
;
A
#
# COMPACT_ATOMS: atom_id res chain seq x y z
N MET A 1 4.51 -10.83 9.07
CA MET A 1 5.08 -10.53 7.74
C MET A 1 6.33 -11.36 7.50
N ASN A 2 6.47 -11.88 6.28
CA ASN A 2 7.63 -12.65 5.88
C ASN A 2 8.70 -11.71 5.30
N LYS A 3 9.78 -11.51 6.03
CA LYS A 3 10.82 -10.57 5.63
C LYS A 3 11.52 -10.97 4.32
N GLN A 4 11.73 -12.24 4.12
CA GLN A 4 12.39 -12.71 2.90
C GLN A 4 11.54 -12.39 1.67
N LYS A 5 10.25 -12.65 1.74
CA LYS A 5 9.34 -12.34 0.66
C LYS A 5 9.26 -10.84 0.41
N PHE A 6 9.24 -10.06 1.48
CA PHE A 6 9.24 -8.61 1.39
C PHE A 6 10.48 -8.10 0.65
N MET A 7 11.65 -8.61 1.02
CA MET A 7 12.90 -8.19 0.37
C MET A 7 12.94 -8.60 -1.10
N GLU A 8 12.43 -9.79 -1.42
CA GLU A 8 12.37 -10.24 -2.80
C GLU A 8 11.50 -9.32 -3.65
N LEU A 9 10.37 -8.89 -3.09
CA LEU A 9 9.48 -7.97 -3.81
C LEU A 9 10.11 -6.61 -4.04
N LEU A 10 10.90 -6.12 -3.07
CA LEU A 10 11.63 -4.87 -3.24
C LEU A 10 12.66 -4.96 -4.36
N GLU A 11 13.30 -6.12 -4.49
CA GLU A 11 14.32 -6.34 -5.52
C GLU A 11 13.72 -6.62 -6.89
N HIS A 12 12.47 -7.09 -6.92
CA HIS A 12 11.80 -7.48 -8.16
C HIS A 12 10.43 -6.82 -8.26
N PRO A 13 10.40 -5.50 -8.48
CA PRO A 13 9.12 -4.76 -8.54
C PRO A 13 8.17 -5.28 -9.63
N GLU A 14 8.69 -5.98 -10.62
CA GLU A 14 7.84 -6.57 -11.65
C GLU A 14 6.89 -7.61 -11.11
N ASN A 15 7.19 -8.15 -9.91
CA ASN A 15 6.32 -9.13 -9.25
C ASN A 15 5.31 -8.50 -8.31
N LEU A 16 5.31 -7.17 -8.20
CA LEU A 16 4.35 -6.48 -7.36
C LEU A 16 3.02 -6.31 -8.09
N PRO A 17 1.92 -6.21 -7.34
CA PRO A 17 0.62 -5.95 -7.96
C PRO A 17 0.60 -4.56 -8.57
N GLU A 18 -0.43 -4.29 -9.37
CA GLU A 18 -0.58 -3.00 -10.03
C GLU A 18 -0.77 -1.86 -9.03
N ARG A 19 -1.48 -2.12 -7.95
CA ARG A 19 -1.76 -1.11 -6.93
C ARG A 19 -1.99 -1.73 -5.57
N ALA A 20 -1.93 -0.89 -4.55
CA ALA A 20 -2.27 -1.30 -3.19
C ALA A 20 -2.93 -0.13 -2.47
N TYR A 21 -3.72 -0.45 -1.47
CA TYR A 21 -4.39 0.54 -0.63
C TYR A 21 -3.67 0.60 0.71
N THR A 22 -3.39 1.81 1.18
CA THR A 22 -2.76 1.98 2.49
C THR A 22 -3.23 3.31 3.07
N THR A 23 -2.85 3.60 4.30
CA THR A 23 -3.19 4.88 4.91
C THR A 23 -2.03 5.85 4.76
N LEU A 24 -2.36 7.14 4.70
CA LEU A 24 -1.35 8.18 4.59
C LEU A 24 -0.54 8.23 5.90
N PRO A 25 0.80 8.18 5.84
CA PRO A 25 1.59 8.17 7.08
C PRO A 25 1.34 9.38 7.99
N SER A 26 1.07 10.55 7.42
CA SER A 26 0.81 11.74 8.22
C SER A 26 -0.64 11.86 8.68
N ASP A 27 -1.53 11.01 8.18
CA ASP A 27 -2.94 11.02 8.56
C ASP A 27 -3.53 9.62 8.38
N PRO A 28 -3.46 8.76 9.40
CA PRO A 28 -3.91 7.37 9.27
C PRO A 28 -5.42 7.21 9.10
N THR A 29 -6.18 8.31 9.06
CA THR A 29 -7.61 8.24 8.73
C THR A 29 -7.86 8.38 7.23
N GLU A 30 -6.84 8.73 6.47
CA GLU A 30 -7.00 8.90 5.02
C GLU A 30 -6.45 7.69 4.28
N VAL A 31 -7.27 7.11 3.41
CA VAL A 31 -6.86 5.98 2.56
C VAL A 31 -6.32 6.52 1.25
N ILE A 32 -5.17 6.00 0.85
CA ILE A 32 -4.51 6.37 -0.40
C ILE A 32 -4.26 5.12 -1.23
N ILE A 33 -4.01 5.33 -2.52
CA ILE A 33 -3.68 4.27 -3.46
C ILE A 33 -2.27 4.51 -3.96
N VAL A 34 -1.41 3.49 -3.84
CA VAL A 34 -0.07 3.52 -4.41
C VAL A 34 -0.06 2.62 -5.64
N VAL A 35 0.55 3.08 -6.71
CA VAL A 35 0.53 2.39 -8.01
C VAL A 35 1.92 1.99 -8.41
N ASN A 36 2.07 0.75 -8.84
CA ASN A 36 3.36 0.22 -9.24
C ASN A 36 3.91 1.00 -10.44
N GLY A 37 5.14 1.48 -10.31
CA GLY A 37 5.79 2.24 -11.38
C GLY A 37 5.56 3.74 -11.30
N GLU A 38 4.75 4.20 -10.34
CA GLU A 38 4.50 5.63 -10.17
C GLU A 38 5.05 6.11 -8.84
N THR A 39 5.55 7.34 -8.83
CA THR A 39 6.01 7.99 -7.61
C THR A 39 4.85 8.77 -6.99
N GLY A 40 4.72 8.65 -5.66
CA GLY A 40 3.65 9.34 -4.95
C GLY A 40 2.42 8.46 -4.80
N TYR A 41 1.28 9.09 -4.62
CA TYR A 41 0.05 8.36 -4.33
C TYR A 41 -1.16 9.13 -4.82
N TYR A 42 -2.29 8.42 -4.90
CA TYR A 42 -3.59 9.04 -5.19
C TYR A 42 -4.46 8.96 -3.94
N ARG A 43 -5.21 10.01 -3.65
CA ARG A 43 -6.12 9.99 -2.50
C ARG A 43 -7.38 9.25 -2.88
N TYR A 44 -7.81 8.36 -1.99
CA TYR A 44 -9.03 7.60 -2.18
C TYR A 44 -10.18 8.18 -1.38
N GLN A 45 -10.07 8.17 -0.04
CA GLN A 45 -11.12 8.69 0.81
C GLN A 45 -10.62 8.87 2.23
N LYS A 46 -11.18 9.87 2.92
CA LYS A 46 -10.91 10.08 4.34
C LYS A 46 -12.05 9.49 5.16
N TYR A 47 -11.71 8.88 6.28
CA TYR A 47 -12.69 8.22 7.15
C TYR A 47 -12.71 8.87 8.53
N PRO A 48 -13.82 8.68 9.29
CA PRO A 48 -13.92 9.27 10.63
C PRO A 48 -12.92 8.71 11.64
N THR A 49 -12.46 7.46 11.45
CA THR A 49 -11.54 6.81 12.38
C THR A 49 -10.45 6.07 11.65
N GLU A 50 -9.32 5.85 12.34
CA GLU A 50 -8.23 5.04 11.80
C GLU A 50 -8.66 3.61 11.54
N GLU A 51 -9.52 3.09 12.40
CA GLU A 51 -10.00 1.71 12.29
C GLU A 51 -10.77 1.50 10.99
N LEU A 52 -11.65 2.43 10.65
CA LEU A 52 -12.41 2.35 9.40
C LEU A 52 -11.49 2.46 8.18
N ALA A 53 -10.51 3.35 8.26
CA ALA A 53 -9.54 3.49 7.17
C ALA A 53 -8.75 2.19 6.98
N LYS A 54 -8.30 1.59 8.09
CA LYS A 54 -7.56 0.33 8.02
C LYS A 54 -8.42 -0.79 7.45
N GLU A 55 -9.66 -0.90 7.90
CA GLU A 55 -10.58 -1.93 7.39
C GLU A 55 -10.82 -1.77 5.90
N THR A 56 -10.91 -0.54 5.43
CA THR A 56 -11.08 -0.28 4.00
C THR A 56 -9.86 -0.74 3.21
N CYS A 57 -8.66 -0.43 3.70
CA CYS A 57 -7.43 -0.88 3.06
C CYS A 57 -7.37 -2.41 3.00
N ASP A 58 -7.67 -3.05 4.13
CA ASP A 58 -7.63 -4.51 4.20
C ASP A 58 -8.63 -5.14 3.24
N HIS A 59 -9.82 -4.56 3.15
CA HIS A 59 -10.87 -5.06 2.25
C HIS A 59 -10.41 -5.02 0.79
N TRP A 60 -9.94 -3.87 0.32
CA TRP A 60 -9.56 -3.73 -1.08
C TRP A 60 -8.31 -4.53 -1.42
N ASN A 61 -7.34 -4.57 -0.50
CA ASN A 61 -6.14 -5.37 -0.73
C ASN A 61 -6.48 -6.85 -0.81
N GLU A 62 -7.42 -7.32 0.01
CA GLU A 62 -7.86 -8.70 -0.05
C GLU A 62 -8.58 -8.99 -1.36
N MET A 63 -9.45 -8.07 -1.79
CA MET A 63 -10.17 -8.23 -3.05
C MET A 63 -9.25 -8.32 -4.25
N PHE A 64 -8.15 -7.58 -4.23
CA PHE A 64 -7.18 -7.59 -5.32
C PHE A 64 -5.99 -8.51 -5.05
N GLU A 65 -6.08 -9.34 -4.02
CA GLU A 65 -5.06 -10.34 -3.68
C GLU A 65 -3.69 -9.71 -3.43
N VAL A 66 -3.67 -8.57 -2.76
CA VAL A 66 -2.44 -7.87 -2.40
C VAL A 66 -2.03 -8.34 -1.00
N SER A 67 -0.90 -9.02 -0.91
CA SER A 67 -0.38 -9.50 0.37
C SER A 67 0.14 -8.34 1.21
N GLU A 68 0.35 -8.59 2.50
CA GLU A 68 0.91 -7.58 3.39
C GLU A 68 2.30 -7.16 2.93
N GLU A 69 3.11 -8.13 2.51
CA GLU A 69 4.45 -7.85 1.99
C GLU A 69 4.40 -6.98 0.74
N ALA A 70 3.47 -7.29 -0.16
CA ALA A 70 3.34 -6.53 -1.40
C ALA A 70 2.88 -5.10 -1.12
N ARG A 71 1.95 -4.92 -0.19
CA ARG A 71 1.48 -3.58 0.19
C ARG A 71 2.63 -2.75 0.75
N GLU A 72 3.41 -3.32 1.67
CA GLU A 72 4.53 -2.61 2.26
C GLU A 72 5.59 -2.26 1.24
N ALA A 73 5.96 -3.21 0.39
CA ALA A 73 6.98 -2.99 -0.62
C ALA A 73 6.55 -1.91 -1.61
N LEU A 74 5.31 -1.97 -2.07
CA LEU A 74 4.80 -1.01 -3.03
C LEU A 74 4.73 0.39 -2.42
N THR A 75 4.32 0.48 -1.16
CA THR A 75 4.27 1.75 -0.45
C THR A 75 5.66 2.39 -0.35
N ILE A 76 6.66 1.59 0.03
CA ILE A 76 8.03 2.08 0.15
C ILE A 76 8.54 2.57 -1.20
N LEU A 77 8.35 1.79 -2.25
CA LEU A 77 8.84 2.17 -3.59
C LEU A 77 8.15 3.41 -4.12
N SER A 78 6.87 3.59 -3.83
CA SER A 78 6.12 4.73 -4.32
C SER A 78 6.44 6.02 -3.58
N MET A 79 6.86 5.93 -2.32
CA MET A 79 7.06 7.09 -1.46
C MET A 79 8.51 7.38 -1.11
N LYS A 80 9.45 6.66 -1.68
CA LYS A 80 10.82 6.73 -1.20
C LYS A 80 11.61 7.95 -1.65
N ASN A 81 11.11 8.72 -2.56
CA ASN A 81 11.86 9.83 -3.12
C ASN A 81 11.44 11.18 -2.61
N ASN A 82 11.35 11.30 -1.37
CA ASN A 82 10.89 12.58 -0.82
C ASN A 82 11.97 13.32 -0.10
#